data_10ee56bf6f8d3a24b44cfefb3a5e2445
#
_entry.id   10ee56bf6f8d3a24b44cfefb3a5e2445
#
_cell.length_a   1.000
_cell.length_b   1.000
_cell.length_c   1.000
_cell.angle_alpha   90.00
_cell.angle_beta   90.00
_cell.angle_gamma   90.00
#
_symmetry.space_group_name_H-M   'P 1'
#
loop_
_entity.id
_entity.type
_entity.pdbx_description
1 polymer ?
#
loop_
_entity_poly.entity_id
_entity_poly.type
_entity_poly.pdbx_seq_one_letter_code
_entity_poly.pdbx_strand_id
1 'polypeptide(L)'
;MKYTVVTTFNEAGYKQYGQRMIRTFLQMWPQEVTLVVYAEDCVVQESAPNLVIRDTAMVDALTTFKSVWQHVPRATGDVSDDRVRSKRKDAGKGFKWDAVRFSHKVYSIFHCARSISTDWLLWMDADTVCHSAIAVADLDRLCPPNRDLCFLGRQNKYSECGLYAM
;
A
#
# COMPACT_ATOMS: atom_id res chain seq x y z
N MET A 1 -9.89 -18.29 -7.55
CA MET A 1 -9.69 -17.69 -6.20
C MET A 1 -10.22 -16.27 -6.21
N LYS A 2 -10.51 -15.68 -5.04
CA LYS A 2 -10.94 -14.30 -4.88
C LYS A 2 -9.75 -13.42 -4.50
N TYR A 3 -9.57 -12.32 -5.19
CA TYR A 3 -8.44 -11.41 -5.03
C TYR A 3 -8.92 -10.02 -4.61
N THR A 4 -8.21 -9.43 -3.66
CA THR A 4 -8.40 -8.03 -3.27
C THR A 4 -7.05 -7.32 -3.27
N VAL A 5 -6.98 -6.18 -3.92
CA VAL A 5 -5.80 -5.30 -3.89
C VAL A 5 -6.06 -4.18 -2.90
N VAL A 6 -5.09 -3.84 -2.09
CA VAL A 6 -5.16 -2.74 -1.12
C VAL A 6 -4.03 -1.74 -1.34
N THR A 7 -4.35 -0.47 -1.24
CA THR A 7 -3.40 0.65 -1.32
C THR A 7 -3.81 1.77 -0.37
N THR A 8 -2.92 2.73 -0.17
CA THR A 8 -3.20 3.94 0.63
C THR A 8 -2.45 5.14 0.09
N PHE A 9 -3.04 6.31 0.24
CA PHE A 9 -2.43 7.60 -0.06
C PHE A 9 -3.17 8.73 0.67
N ASN A 10 -2.51 9.88 0.79
CA ASN A 10 -3.11 11.16 1.19
C ASN A 10 -3.47 12.00 -0.04
N GLU A 11 -4.04 13.19 0.17
CA GLU A 11 -4.45 14.09 -0.92
C GLU A 11 -3.30 14.43 -1.88
N ALA A 12 -2.11 14.71 -1.37
CA ALA A 12 -0.94 15.00 -2.20
C ALA A 12 -0.53 13.79 -3.06
N GLY A 13 -0.50 12.61 -2.46
CA GLY A 13 -0.24 11.34 -3.16
C GLY A 13 -1.30 11.01 -4.20
N TYR A 14 -2.59 11.26 -3.90
CA TYR A 14 -3.67 11.07 -4.86
C TYR A 14 -3.46 11.93 -6.11
N LYS A 15 -3.20 13.23 -5.94
CA LYS A 15 -2.96 14.16 -7.06
C LYS A 15 -1.71 13.81 -7.87
N GLN A 16 -0.65 13.35 -7.21
CA GLN A 16 0.63 13.08 -7.84
C GLN A 16 0.66 11.74 -8.61
N TYR A 17 0.06 10.67 -8.03
CA TYR A 17 0.15 9.32 -8.60
C TYR A 17 -1.10 8.45 -8.38
N GLY A 18 -1.81 8.59 -7.27
CA GLY A 18 -2.91 7.71 -6.89
C GLY A 18 -4.05 7.69 -7.90
N GLN A 19 -4.40 8.83 -8.48
CA GLN A 19 -5.42 8.93 -9.52
C GLN A 19 -5.04 8.09 -10.76
N ARG A 20 -3.78 8.18 -11.18
CA ARG A 20 -3.27 7.40 -12.32
C ARG A 20 -3.24 5.91 -11.99
N MET A 21 -2.83 5.56 -10.78
CA MET A 21 -2.84 4.16 -10.32
C MET A 21 -4.25 3.57 -10.40
N ILE A 22 -5.26 4.23 -9.83
CA ILE A 22 -6.65 3.76 -9.85
C ILE A 22 -7.12 3.59 -11.30
N ARG A 23 -6.94 4.59 -12.16
CA ARG A 23 -7.38 4.54 -13.55
C ARG A 23 -6.75 3.39 -14.34
N THR A 24 -5.44 3.20 -14.20
CA THR A 24 -4.74 2.14 -14.90
C THR A 24 -5.08 0.75 -14.32
N PHE A 25 -5.32 0.65 -13.01
CA PHE A 25 -5.84 -0.56 -12.40
C PHE A 25 -7.20 -0.93 -13.00
N LEU A 26 -8.16 -0.02 -12.99
CA LEU A 26 -9.52 -0.25 -13.51
C LEU A 26 -9.54 -0.60 -15.00
N GLN A 27 -8.55 -0.16 -15.75
CA GLN A 27 -8.42 -0.48 -17.19
C GLN A 27 -7.75 -1.83 -17.44
N MET A 28 -6.81 -2.24 -16.60
CA MET A 28 -5.89 -3.35 -16.89
C MET A 28 -6.16 -4.59 -16.03
N TRP A 29 -6.84 -4.45 -14.90
CA TRP A 29 -7.15 -5.56 -14.01
C TRP A 29 -8.58 -6.07 -14.22
N PRO A 30 -8.84 -7.38 -13.97
CA PRO A 30 -10.18 -7.95 -14.11
C PRO A 30 -11.17 -7.30 -13.13
N GLN A 31 -12.42 -7.15 -13.54
CA GLN A 31 -13.47 -6.60 -12.66
C GLN A 31 -13.76 -7.45 -11.43
N GLU A 32 -13.41 -8.72 -11.47
CA GLU A 32 -13.53 -9.66 -10.34
C GLU A 32 -12.55 -9.34 -9.21
N VAL A 33 -11.50 -8.57 -9.50
CA VAL A 33 -10.52 -8.13 -8.49
C VAL A 33 -10.94 -6.80 -7.91
N THR A 34 -11.17 -6.78 -6.60
CA THR A 34 -11.54 -5.54 -5.90
C THR A 34 -10.30 -4.72 -5.56
N LEU A 35 -10.32 -3.42 -5.87
CA LEU A 35 -9.34 -2.45 -5.37
C LEU A 35 -9.94 -1.73 -4.16
N VAL A 36 -9.27 -1.84 -3.01
CA VAL A 36 -9.60 -1.10 -1.78
C VAL A 36 -8.56 -0.01 -1.56
N VAL A 37 -9.01 1.21 -1.55
CA VAL A 37 -8.17 2.39 -1.34
C VAL A 37 -8.45 2.97 0.04
N TYR A 38 -7.41 3.12 0.85
CA TYR A 38 -7.48 3.89 2.09
C TYR A 38 -6.97 5.30 1.81
N ALA A 39 -7.89 6.25 1.73
CA ALA A 39 -7.61 7.66 1.44
C ALA A 39 -7.52 8.46 2.75
N GLU A 40 -6.44 9.25 2.91
CA GLU A 40 -6.27 10.15 4.04
C GLU A 40 -6.55 11.58 3.59
N ASP A 41 -7.53 12.23 4.25
CA ASP A 41 -7.92 13.62 3.98
C ASP A 41 -8.09 13.92 2.47
N CYS A 42 -8.69 12.97 1.75
CA CYS A 42 -8.72 12.99 0.29
C CYS A 42 -10.07 12.51 -0.24
N VAL A 43 -10.64 13.26 -1.18
CA VAL A 43 -11.83 12.85 -1.94
C VAL A 43 -11.38 12.22 -3.27
N VAL A 44 -11.56 10.91 -3.39
CA VAL A 44 -11.29 10.16 -4.63
C VAL A 44 -12.45 10.35 -5.60
N GLN A 45 -12.14 10.74 -6.84
CA GLN A 45 -13.14 11.06 -7.87
C GLN A 45 -13.54 9.84 -8.72
N GLU A 46 -12.70 8.82 -8.74
CA GLU A 46 -12.96 7.60 -9.49
C GLU A 46 -14.07 6.77 -8.82
N SER A 47 -14.91 6.14 -9.66
CA SER A 47 -15.97 5.24 -9.22
C SER A 47 -16.07 4.05 -10.17
N ALA A 48 -16.13 2.84 -9.61
CA ALA A 48 -16.30 1.59 -10.37
C ALA A 48 -16.89 0.51 -9.45
N PRO A 49 -17.55 -0.53 -10.00
CA PRO A 49 -18.14 -1.60 -9.19
C PRO A 49 -17.13 -2.37 -8.33
N ASN A 50 -15.87 -2.45 -8.76
CA ASN A 50 -14.78 -3.12 -8.08
C ASN A 50 -13.81 -2.15 -7.38
N LEU A 51 -14.22 -0.88 -7.16
CA LEU A 51 -13.47 0.12 -6.41
C LEU A 51 -14.18 0.42 -5.08
N VAL A 52 -13.46 0.24 -3.98
CA VAL A 52 -13.94 0.56 -2.63
C VAL A 52 -13.03 1.62 -2.02
N ILE A 53 -13.61 2.77 -1.69
CA ILE A 53 -12.87 3.86 -1.03
C ILE A 53 -13.21 3.83 0.46
N ARG A 54 -12.20 3.92 1.30
CA ARG A 54 -12.27 3.98 2.76
C ARG A 54 -11.45 5.16 3.27
N ASP A 55 -11.96 5.82 4.30
CA ASP A 55 -11.19 6.82 5.02
C ASP A 55 -10.20 6.12 5.98
N THR A 56 -8.96 6.58 6.02
CA THR A 56 -7.97 6.10 7.02
C THR A 56 -8.41 6.39 8.45
N ALA A 57 -9.25 7.41 8.68
CA ALA A 57 -9.80 7.74 9.99
C ALA A 57 -10.66 6.60 10.60
N MET A 58 -11.20 5.70 9.78
CA MET A 58 -11.93 4.52 10.27
C MET A 58 -11.02 3.39 10.79
N VAL A 59 -9.70 3.55 10.67
CA VAL A 59 -8.71 2.57 11.12
C VAL A 59 -8.19 2.96 12.51
N ASP A 60 -8.93 2.61 13.57
CA ASP A 60 -8.63 3.02 14.96
C ASP A 60 -7.18 2.75 15.39
N ALA A 61 -6.62 1.61 14.98
CA ALA A 61 -5.24 1.27 15.32
C ALA A 61 -4.24 2.24 14.65
N LEU A 62 -4.53 2.72 13.43
CA LEU A 62 -3.70 3.71 12.75
C LEU A 62 -3.82 5.09 13.42
N THR A 63 -5.04 5.53 13.70
CA THR A 63 -5.28 6.81 14.36
C THR A 63 -4.65 6.85 15.75
N THR A 64 -4.75 5.77 16.52
CA THR A 64 -4.08 5.62 17.81
C THR A 64 -2.56 5.66 17.67
N PHE A 65 -2.00 4.92 16.71
CA PHE A 65 -0.55 4.94 16.46
C PHE A 65 -0.07 6.36 16.10
N LYS A 66 -0.76 7.03 15.20
CA LYS A 66 -0.43 8.41 14.80
C LYS A 66 -0.52 9.39 15.96
N SER A 67 -1.58 9.33 16.79
CA SER A 67 -1.74 10.24 17.94
C SER A 67 -0.56 10.16 18.92
N VAL A 68 0.04 8.98 19.07
CA VAL A 68 1.20 8.78 19.96
C VAL A 68 2.51 9.21 19.31
N TRP A 69 2.70 8.88 18.01
CA TRP A 69 4.04 8.92 17.40
C TRP A 69 4.28 10.06 16.42
N GLN A 70 3.24 10.73 15.88
CA GLN A 70 3.40 11.78 14.87
C GLN A 70 4.20 13.01 15.34
N HIS A 71 4.30 13.22 16.66
CA HIS A 71 5.07 14.32 17.26
C HIS A 71 6.47 13.91 17.73
N VAL A 72 6.84 12.66 17.51
CA VAL A 72 8.16 12.13 17.88
C VAL A 72 9.08 12.22 16.66
N PRO A 73 10.14 13.08 16.67
CA PRO A 73 10.96 13.33 15.49
C PRO A 73 11.54 12.06 14.85
N ARG A 74 12.01 11.12 15.66
CA ARG A 74 12.54 9.84 15.16
C ARG A 74 11.47 8.97 14.48
N ALA A 75 10.22 9.07 14.89
CA ALA A 75 9.11 8.31 14.29
C ALA A 75 8.64 8.91 12.97
N THR A 76 8.89 10.20 12.73
CA THR A 76 8.56 10.94 11.49
C THR A 76 9.76 11.08 10.54
N GLY A 77 10.83 10.31 10.79
CA GLY A 77 11.98 10.25 9.90
C GLY A 77 13.09 11.26 10.18
N ASP A 78 12.97 12.08 11.23
CA ASP A 78 14.07 12.91 11.69
C ASP A 78 15.09 12.05 12.44
N VAL A 79 16.26 11.93 11.86
CA VAL A 79 17.39 11.15 12.40
C VAL A 79 18.58 12.03 12.78
N SER A 80 18.39 13.35 12.89
CA SER A 80 19.46 14.32 13.19
C SER A 80 20.16 14.01 14.50
N ASP A 81 19.42 13.57 15.52
CA ASP A 81 19.94 13.21 16.84
C ASP A 81 20.52 11.79 16.93
N ASP A 82 20.39 10.98 15.88
CA ASP A 82 20.89 9.61 15.87
C ASP A 82 22.35 9.56 15.43
N ARG A 83 23.25 9.25 16.36
CA ARG A 83 24.71 9.21 16.11
C ARG A 83 25.13 8.25 14.99
N VAL A 84 24.35 7.20 14.73
CA VAL A 84 24.65 6.19 13.71
C VAL A 84 23.99 6.56 12.40
N ARG A 85 22.68 6.84 12.42
CA ARG A 85 21.89 7.11 11.21
C ARG A 85 22.23 8.44 10.57
N SER A 86 22.53 9.49 11.37
CA SER A 86 22.91 10.80 10.85
C SER A 86 24.21 10.78 10.01
N LYS A 87 25.07 9.78 10.24
CA LYS A 87 26.32 9.60 9.48
C LYS A 87 26.16 8.77 8.20
N ARG A 88 25.00 8.21 7.94
CA ARG A 88 24.76 7.41 6.73
C ARG A 88 24.63 8.31 5.50
N LYS A 89 25.07 7.80 4.35
CA LYS A 89 24.96 8.51 3.06
C LYS A 89 23.52 8.85 2.67
N ASP A 90 22.53 8.17 3.25
CA ASP A 90 21.11 8.37 3.02
C ASP A 90 20.37 9.05 4.20
N ALA A 91 21.10 9.64 5.15
CA ALA A 91 20.52 10.34 6.29
C ALA A 91 19.54 11.45 5.87
N GLY A 92 19.83 12.16 4.77
CA GLY A 92 18.93 13.18 4.21
C GLY A 92 17.64 12.63 3.56
N LYS A 93 17.48 11.30 3.49
CA LYS A 93 16.27 10.65 2.99
C LYS A 93 15.35 10.24 4.15
N GLY A 94 14.91 11.23 4.94
CA GLY A 94 14.11 11.03 6.16
C GLY A 94 12.90 10.10 5.96
N PHE A 95 12.28 10.08 4.75
CA PHE A 95 11.17 9.19 4.45
C PHE A 95 11.47 7.70 4.68
N LYS A 96 12.72 7.25 4.61
CA LYS A 96 13.10 5.85 4.85
C LYS A 96 12.98 5.44 6.33
N TRP A 97 12.94 6.42 7.21
CA TRP A 97 12.90 6.23 8.66
C TRP A 97 11.54 6.64 9.25
N ASP A 98 10.61 7.07 8.39
CA ASP A 98 9.31 7.58 8.77
C ASP A 98 8.34 6.42 9.06
N ALA A 99 8.35 5.99 10.33
CA ALA A 99 7.47 4.94 10.81
C ALA A 99 5.99 5.36 10.77
N VAL A 100 5.71 6.65 10.96
CA VAL A 100 4.33 7.18 10.87
C VAL A 100 3.81 7.06 9.44
N ARG A 101 4.61 7.41 8.45
CA ARG A 101 4.26 7.22 7.04
C ARG A 101 4.05 5.75 6.70
N PHE A 102 4.97 4.87 7.09
CA PHE A 102 4.87 3.44 6.76
C PHE A 102 3.78 2.71 7.55
N SER A 103 3.33 3.25 8.68
CA SER A 103 2.22 2.70 9.44
C SER A 103 0.93 2.63 8.63
N HIS A 104 0.69 3.59 7.73
CA HIS A 104 -0.47 3.58 6.83
C HIS A 104 -0.56 2.28 6.02
N LYS A 105 0.56 1.83 5.44
CA LYS A 105 0.63 0.55 4.72
C LYS A 105 0.24 -0.62 5.61
N VAL A 106 0.88 -0.74 6.76
CA VAL A 106 0.69 -1.86 7.68
C VAL A 106 -0.75 -1.93 8.18
N TYR A 107 -1.25 -0.84 8.74
CA TYR A 107 -2.60 -0.81 9.33
C TYR A 107 -3.71 -0.94 8.29
N SER A 108 -3.55 -0.38 7.09
CA SER A 108 -4.51 -0.55 6.00
C SER A 108 -4.60 -2.00 5.55
N ILE A 109 -3.47 -2.70 5.42
CA ILE A 109 -3.43 -4.13 5.10
C ILE A 109 -4.18 -4.94 6.16
N PHE A 110 -3.83 -4.78 7.44
CA PHE A 110 -4.46 -5.54 8.53
C PHE A 110 -5.95 -5.23 8.68
N HIS A 111 -6.36 -3.97 8.53
CA HIS A 111 -7.77 -3.60 8.56
C HIS A 111 -8.52 -4.19 7.37
N CYS A 112 -7.94 -4.17 6.18
CA CYS A 112 -8.52 -4.78 5.00
C CYS A 112 -8.70 -6.29 5.17
N ALA A 113 -7.67 -6.99 5.61
CA ALA A 113 -7.69 -8.43 5.84
C ALA A 113 -8.78 -8.89 6.82
N ARG A 114 -9.08 -8.08 7.85
CA ARG A 114 -10.14 -8.38 8.83
C ARG A 114 -11.55 -8.05 8.36
N SER A 115 -11.68 -7.19 7.37
CA SER A 115 -12.97 -6.60 6.95
C SER A 115 -13.48 -7.09 5.61
N ILE A 116 -12.68 -7.85 4.86
CA ILE A 116 -13.02 -8.37 3.53
C ILE A 116 -12.71 -9.86 3.48
N SER A 117 -13.68 -10.64 2.98
CA SER A 117 -13.45 -12.05 2.65
C SER A 117 -12.75 -12.13 1.30
N THR A 118 -11.51 -12.62 1.29
CA THR A 118 -10.68 -12.80 0.11
C THR A 118 -9.75 -14.00 0.32
N ASP A 119 -9.36 -14.68 -0.74
CA ASP A 119 -8.38 -15.77 -0.65
C ASP A 119 -6.94 -15.21 -0.66
N TRP A 120 -6.75 -14.12 -1.42
CA TRP A 120 -5.49 -13.41 -1.49
C TRP A 120 -5.69 -11.90 -1.34
N LEU A 121 -4.96 -11.31 -0.40
CA LEU A 121 -4.85 -9.87 -0.25
C LEU A 121 -3.52 -9.39 -0.84
N LEU A 122 -3.58 -8.53 -1.85
CA LEU A 122 -2.40 -7.97 -2.51
C LEU A 122 -2.17 -6.53 -2.04
N TRP A 123 -0.98 -6.24 -1.59
CA TRP A 123 -0.54 -4.86 -1.45
C TRP A 123 -0.02 -4.34 -2.78
N MET A 124 -0.39 -3.12 -3.14
CA MET A 124 0.13 -2.39 -4.30
C MET A 124 0.47 -0.95 -3.89
N ASP A 125 1.73 -0.54 -4.06
CA ASP A 125 2.12 0.85 -3.80
C ASP A 125 1.35 1.80 -4.74
N ALA A 126 0.90 2.93 -4.20
CA ALA A 126 0.01 3.85 -4.90
C ALA A 126 0.66 4.59 -6.09
N ASP A 127 1.98 4.55 -6.22
CA ASP A 127 2.73 5.08 -7.38
C ASP A 127 2.94 4.05 -8.51
N THR A 128 2.31 2.87 -8.37
CA THR A 128 2.31 1.82 -9.40
C THR A 128 1.44 2.23 -10.59
N VAL A 129 1.90 1.91 -11.80
CA VAL A 129 1.14 2.09 -13.05
C VAL A 129 0.98 0.74 -13.73
N CYS A 130 -0.26 0.34 -13.97
CA CYS A 130 -0.57 -0.90 -14.69
C CYS A 130 -0.48 -0.65 -16.20
N HIS A 131 0.47 -1.30 -16.86
CA HIS A 131 0.74 -1.09 -18.29
C HIS A 131 0.14 -2.15 -19.21
N SER A 132 -0.25 -3.30 -18.66
CA SER A 132 -0.73 -4.43 -19.44
C SER A 132 -1.91 -5.08 -18.76
N ALA A 133 -2.83 -5.60 -19.53
CA ALA A 133 -3.95 -6.38 -19.01
C ALA A 133 -3.44 -7.64 -18.29
N ILE A 134 -4.05 -7.95 -17.16
CA ILE A 134 -3.82 -9.15 -16.37
C ILE A 134 -5.13 -9.94 -16.29
N ALA A 135 -5.06 -11.26 -16.38
CA ALA A 135 -6.22 -12.12 -16.19
C ALA A 135 -6.21 -12.77 -14.80
N VAL A 136 -7.37 -13.23 -14.31
CA VAL A 136 -7.46 -14.00 -13.07
C VAL A 136 -6.55 -15.23 -13.11
N ALA A 137 -6.45 -15.90 -14.26
CA ALA A 137 -5.55 -17.04 -14.45
C ALA A 137 -4.07 -16.71 -14.24
N ASP A 138 -3.65 -15.47 -14.51
CA ASP A 138 -2.28 -15.01 -14.21
C ASP A 138 -2.07 -14.87 -12.70
N LEU A 139 -3.07 -14.35 -12.00
CA LEU A 139 -3.04 -14.26 -10.54
C LEU A 139 -3.05 -15.66 -9.90
N ASP A 140 -3.85 -16.59 -10.39
CA ASP A 140 -3.88 -17.97 -9.90
C ASP A 140 -2.51 -18.67 -10.05
N ARG A 141 -1.76 -18.33 -11.11
CA ARG A 141 -0.41 -18.84 -11.32
C ARG A 141 0.62 -18.18 -10.40
N LEU A 142 0.48 -16.87 -10.15
CA LEU A 142 1.40 -16.10 -9.31
C LEU A 142 1.18 -16.32 -7.82
N CYS A 143 -0.06 -16.61 -7.43
CA CYS A 143 -0.50 -16.79 -6.04
C CYS A 143 -1.11 -18.20 -5.84
N PRO A 144 -0.29 -19.27 -5.88
CA PRO A 144 -0.80 -20.63 -5.76
C PRO A 144 -1.28 -20.91 -4.32
N PRO A 145 -2.33 -21.76 -4.15
CA PRO A 145 -3.01 -21.96 -2.87
C PRO A 145 -2.16 -22.63 -1.77
N ASN A 146 -0.99 -23.14 -2.11
CA ASN A 146 -0.06 -23.75 -1.17
C ASN A 146 1.03 -22.79 -0.67
N ARG A 147 0.84 -21.51 -0.82
CA ARG A 147 1.74 -20.44 -0.34
C ARG A 147 0.97 -19.48 0.55
N ASP A 148 1.66 -18.93 1.54
CA ASP A 148 1.13 -17.89 2.44
C ASP A 148 1.58 -16.49 2.02
N LEU A 149 2.64 -16.39 1.22
CA LEU A 149 3.21 -15.12 0.76
C LEU A 149 3.81 -15.27 -0.63
N CYS A 150 3.47 -14.34 -1.51
CA CYS A 150 4.05 -14.22 -2.84
C CYS A 150 4.55 -12.78 -3.06
N PHE A 151 5.70 -12.62 -3.67
CA PHE A 151 6.30 -11.31 -3.95
C PHE A 151 7.12 -11.37 -5.24
N LEU A 152 7.37 -10.19 -5.83
CA LEU A 152 8.23 -10.08 -7.00
C LEU A 152 9.69 -10.19 -6.56
N GLY A 153 10.35 -11.28 -6.96
CA GLY A 153 11.77 -11.49 -6.76
C GLY A 153 12.60 -10.58 -7.68
N ARG A 154 13.71 -10.09 -7.15
CA ARG A 154 14.73 -9.36 -7.93
C ARG A 154 16.05 -10.11 -7.85
N GLN A 155 16.62 -10.45 -9.00
CA GLN A 155 17.91 -11.14 -9.06
C GLN A 155 18.99 -10.33 -8.33
N ASN A 156 19.65 -10.94 -7.34
CA ASN A 156 20.72 -10.35 -6.53
C ASN A 156 20.35 -9.06 -5.79
N LYS A 157 19.05 -8.82 -5.49
CA LYS A 157 18.55 -7.67 -4.72
C LYS A 157 17.49 -8.11 -3.73
N TYR A 158 17.14 -7.21 -2.82
CA TYR A 158 15.98 -7.41 -1.94
C TYR A 158 14.70 -7.54 -2.77
N SER A 159 13.77 -8.34 -2.27
CA SER A 159 12.43 -8.49 -2.86
C SER A 159 11.74 -7.15 -3.03
N GLU A 160 10.89 -7.07 -4.06
CA GLU A 160 10.06 -5.89 -4.27
C GLU A 160 9.00 -5.81 -3.16
N CYS A 161 8.87 -4.64 -2.54
CA CYS A 161 7.85 -4.40 -1.52
C CYS A 161 6.68 -3.52 -2.02
N GLY A 162 6.72 -3.10 -3.27
CA GLY A 162 5.66 -2.33 -3.91
C GLY A 162 4.48 -3.16 -4.38
N LEU A 163 4.69 -4.49 -4.55
CA LEU A 163 3.65 -5.46 -4.90
C LEU A 163 3.95 -6.81 -4.27
N TYR A 164 3.07 -7.29 -3.41
CA TYR A 164 3.11 -8.63 -2.83
C TYR A 164 1.72 -9.09 -2.42
N ALA A 165 1.55 -10.42 -2.29
CA ALA A 165 0.30 -11.05 -1.91
C ALA A 165 0.48 -11.91 -0.64
N MET A 166 -0.54 -11.98 0.21
CA MET A 166 -0.58 -12.73 1.46
C MET A 166 -1.98 -13.32 1.67
#